data_f80984b22d7f040124e9bfe2b3e495c9
#
_entry.id   f80984b22d7f040124e9bfe2b3e495c9
#
_cell.length_a   1.000
_cell.length_b   1.000
_cell.length_c   1.000
_cell.angle_alpha   90.00
_cell.angle_beta   90.00
_cell.angle_gamma   90.00
#
_symmetry.space_group_name_H-M   'P 1'
#
loop_
_entity.id
_entity.type
_entity.pdbx_description
1 polymer ?
#
loop_
_entity_poly.entity_id
_entity_poly.type
_entity_poly.pdbx_seq_one_letter_code
_entity_poly.pdbx_strand_id
1 'polypeptide(L)'
;ENNYRRTDLLIETIKQLNTEKYGFIIIGAGKNKPDFSLYNNVYDFGAIYDTNIKRELFYIADLYFQPGWVGLSIVEAMAYGKPICTFIRSEETKQCVEYSYIENNTNGLIFTNIDDCITRISQLTNDEIKQLGANAKKKVAQLLTPQNMVANALSIL
;
A
#
# COMPACT_ATOMS: atom_id res chain seq x y z
N GLU A 1 14.00 -9.70 16.42
CA GLU A 1 13.13 -10.14 15.29
C GLU A 1 12.99 -8.99 14.29
N ASN A 2 13.29 -9.24 13.02
CA ASN A 2 13.28 -8.18 12.01
C ASN A 2 11.84 -7.73 11.71
N ASN A 3 11.53 -6.45 11.96
CA ASN A 3 10.24 -5.84 11.63
C ASN A 3 10.23 -5.38 10.16
N TYR A 4 10.36 -6.30 9.21
CA TYR A 4 10.39 -5.97 7.78
C TYR A 4 9.14 -5.20 7.32
N ARG A 5 7.98 -5.48 7.90
CA ARG A 5 6.72 -4.80 7.57
C ARG A 5 6.64 -3.37 8.10
N ARG A 6 7.58 -2.97 8.96
CA ARG A 6 7.60 -1.66 9.60
C ARG A 6 6.25 -1.33 10.26
N THR A 7 5.77 -2.26 11.08
CA THR A 7 4.54 -2.06 11.86
C THR A 7 4.66 -0.92 12.87
N ASP A 8 5.88 -0.54 13.24
CA ASP A 8 6.20 0.67 13.99
C ASP A 8 5.73 1.94 13.24
N LEU A 9 6.08 2.07 11.95
CA LEU A 9 5.65 3.19 11.11
C LEU A 9 4.14 3.17 10.84
N LEU A 10 3.52 1.99 10.75
CA LEU A 10 2.06 1.88 10.65
C LEU A 10 1.39 2.47 11.89
N ILE A 11 1.81 2.04 13.08
CA ILE A 11 1.26 2.52 14.35
C ILE A 11 1.46 4.03 14.50
N GLU A 12 2.65 4.53 14.16
CA GLU A 12 2.94 5.96 14.23
C GLU A 12 2.05 6.77 13.27
N THR A 13 1.82 6.26 12.06
CA THR A 13 0.91 6.89 11.10
C THR A 13 -0.53 6.91 11.62
N ILE A 14 -1.02 5.81 12.22
CA ILE A 14 -2.35 5.73 12.82
C ILE A 14 -2.52 6.77 13.93
N LYS A 15 -1.49 6.96 14.78
CA LYS A 15 -1.52 7.89 15.90
C LYS A 15 -1.53 9.36 15.48
N GLN A 16 -0.85 9.69 14.38
CA GLN A 16 -0.63 11.08 13.98
C GLN A 16 -1.67 11.59 12.98
N LEU A 17 -2.30 10.73 12.18
CA LEU A 17 -3.37 11.15 11.29
C LEU A 17 -4.66 11.41 12.08
N ASN A 18 -5.41 12.42 11.64
CA ASN A 18 -6.69 12.80 12.25
C ASN A 18 -7.69 11.63 12.22
N THR A 19 -8.08 11.12 13.39
CA THR A 19 -8.94 9.95 13.57
C THR A 19 -10.38 10.17 13.09
N GLU A 20 -10.84 11.41 12.97
CA GLU A 20 -12.17 11.74 12.43
C GLU A 20 -12.19 11.72 10.90
N LYS A 21 -11.01 11.90 10.27
CA LYS A 21 -10.88 11.95 8.82
C LYS A 21 -10.37 10.64 8.21
N TYR A 22 -9.50 9.91 8.93
CA TYR A 22 -8.84 8.72 8.40
C TYR A 22 -9.22 7.46 9.17
N GLY A 23 -9.71 6.45 8.45
CA GLY A 23 -9.93 5.11 8.94
C GLY A 23 -8.91 4.14 8.33
N PHE A 24 -8.56 3.10 9.07
CA PHE A 24 -7.61 2.09 8.63
C PHE A 24 -8.28 0.72 8.57
N ILE A 25 -8.26 0.11 7.39
CA ILE A 25 -8.66 -1.29 7.20
C ILE A 25 -7.39 -2.14 7.23
N ILE A 26 -7.31 -3.02 8.21
CA ILE A 26 -6.16 -3.91 8.38
C ILE A 26 -6.54 -5.32 7.91
N ILE A 27 -5.78 -5.84 6.94
CA ILE A 27 -5.93 -7.21 6.46
C ILE A 27 -4.61 -7.94 6.68
N GLY A 28 -4.66 -9.07 7.34
CA GLY A 28 -3.52 -9.92 7.60
C GLY A 28 -3.50 -10.49 9.00
N ALA A 29 -2.72 -11.53 9.17
CA ALA A 29 -2.43 -12.15 10.44
C ALA A 29 -0.93 -12.44 10.53
N GLY A 30 -0.43 -12.62 11.73
CA GLY A 30 0.96 -12.94 11.96
C GLY A 30 1.38 -12.71 13.41
N LYS A 31 2.47 -13.33 13.80
CA LYS A 31 2.99 -13.27 15.17
C LYS A 31 3.35 -11.83 15.60
N ASN A 32 3.80 -11.02 14.66
CA ASN A 32 4.26 -9.64 14.91
C ASN A 32 3.19 -8.60 14.57
N LYS A 33 1.93 -9.03 14.41
CA LYS A 33 0.82 -8.10 14.18
C LYS A 33 0.54 -7.33 15.47
N PRO A 34 0.50 -5.98 15.41
CA PRO A 34 0.14 -5.16 16.56
C PRO A 34 -1.29 -5.43 17.03
N ASP A 35 -1.55 -5.17 18.31
CA ASP A 35 -2.91 -5.05 18.84
C ASP A 35 -3.47 -3.67 18.47
N PHE A 36 -4.58 -3.66 17.73
CA PHE A 36 -5.25 -2.45 17.29
C PHE A 36 -6.47 -2.07 18.13
N SER A 37 -6.78 -2.83 19.18
CA SER A 37 -7.99 -2.64 20.01
C SER A 37 -8.13 -1.25 20.64
N LEU A 38 -7.02 -0.53 20.80
CA LEU A 38 -6.98 0.81 21.38
C LEU A 38 -7.26 1.94 20.36
N TYR A 39 -7.43 1.61 19.07
CA TYR A 39 -7.59 2.61 18.01
C TYR A 39 -8.99 2.54 17.42
N ASN A 40 -9.83 3.52 17.75
CA ASN A 40 -11.24 3.56 17.33
C ASN A 40 -11.44 3.71 15.82
N ASN A 41 -10.44 4.16 15.09
CA ASN A 41 -10.44 4.34 13.64
C ASN A 41 -9.76 3.19 12.89
N VAL A 42 -9.45 2.07 13.55
CA VAL A 42 -8.85 0.89 12.95
C VAL A 42 -9.86 -0.26 12.93
N TYR A 43 -10.08 -0.81 11.75
CA TYR A 43 -10.96 -1.94 11.49
C TYR A 43 -10.11 -3.14 11.09
N ASP A 44 -9.86 -4.04 12.06
CA ASP A 44 -9.02 -5.21 11.86
C ASP A 44 -9.85 -6.43 11.45
N PHE A 45 -9.69 -6.85 10.21
CA PHE A 45 -10.39 -7.99 9.62
C PHE A 45 -9.62 -9.33 9.74
N GLY A 46 -8.40 -9.31 10.27
CA GLY A 46 -7.58 -10.52 10.29
C GLY A 46 -7.16 -10.98 8.91
N ALA A 47 -6.92 -12.29 8.74
CA ALA A 47 -6.59 -12.87 7.44
C ALA A 47 -7.87 -13.06 6.61
N ILE A 48 -7.90 -12.50 5.40
CA ILE A 48 -9.02 -12.64 4.46
C ILE A 48 -8.55 -13.40 3.23
N TYR A 49 -9.22 -14.51 2.95
CA TYR A 49 -9.01 -15.35 1.76
C TYR A 49 -10.15 -15.25 0.74
N ASP A 50 -11.32 -14.76 1.17
CA ASP A 50 -12.47 -14.55 0.29
C ASP A 50 -12.20 -13.35 -0.64
N THR A 51 -12.20 -13.62 -1.94
CA THR A 51 -11.93 -12.63 -2.99
C THR A 51 -13.02 -11.56 -3.07
N ASN A 52 -14.28 -11.91 -2.76
CA ASN A 52 -15.37 -10.94 -2.80
C ASN A 52 -15.25 -9.93 -1.67
N ILE A 53 -14.97 -10.41 -0.44
CA ILE A 53 -14.75 -9.54 0.72
C ILE A 53 -13.54 -8.63 0.45
N LYS A 54 -12.44 -9.19 -0.06
CA LYS A 54 -11.25 -8.37 -0.43
C LYS A 54 -11.61 -7.29 -1.45
N ARG A 55 -12.37 -7.65 -2.48
CA ARG A 55 -12.81 -6.69 -3.52
C ARG A 55 -13.63 -5.55 -2.92
N GLU A 56 -14.55 -5.84 -2.01
CA GLU A 56 -15.37 -4.83 -1.33
C GLU A 56 -14.49 -3.90 -0.48
N LEU A 57 -13.53 -4.43 0.27
CA LEU A 57 -12.61 -3.62 1.06
C LEU A 57 -11.70 -2.75 0.19
N PHE A 58 -11.21 -3.25 -0.95
CA PHE A 58 -10.51 -2.42 -1.91
C PHE A 58 -11.41 -1.36 -2.53
N TYR A 59 -12.70 -1.66 -2.75
CA TYR A 59 -13.64 -0.70 -3.32
C TYR A 59 -13.81 0.54 -2.43
N ILE A 60 -13.94 0.34 -1.12
CA ILE A 60 -14.13 1.44 -0.15
C ILE A 60 -12.82 2.13 0.27
N ALA A 61 -11.65 1.49 0.11
CA ALA A 61 -10.37 2.11 0.43
C ALA A 61 -9.99 3.18 -0.60
N ASP A 62 -9.34 4.24 -0.14
CA ASP A 62 -8.78 5.28 -1.01
C ASP A 62 -7.33 5.01 -1.39
N LEU A 63 -6.54 4.53 -0.44
CA LEU A 63 -5.10 4.28 -0.55
C LEU A 63 -4.76 2.86 -0.11
N TYR A 64 -3.67 2.32 -0.63
CA TYR A 64 -3.04 1.12 -0.10
C TYR A 64 -1.74 1.49 0.61
N PHE A 65 -1.71 1.33 1.93
CA PHE A 65 -0.58 1.70 2.76
C PHE A 65 0.16 0.47 3.28
N GLN A 66 1.42 0.32 2.89
CA GLN A 66 2.33 -0.72 3.38
C GLN A 66 3.70 -0.12 3.64
N PRO A 67 4.06 0.16 4.90
CA PRO A 67 5.26 0.92 5.25
C PRO A 67 6.56 0.28 4.79
N GLY A 68 6.67 -1.06 4.89
CA GLY A 68 7.87 -1.79 4.46
C GLY A 68 7.55 -3.14 3.86
N TRP A 69 8.56 -3.73 3.19
CA TRP A 69 8.48 -5.06 2.56
C TRP A 69 7.30 -5.18 1.60
N VAL A 70 7.13 -4.17 0.72
CA VAL A 70 6.10 -4.24 -0.32
C VAL A 70 6.40 -5.41 -1.26
N GLY A 71 5.39 -6.24 -1.49
CA GLY A 71 5.48 -7.44 -2.31
C GLY A 71 4.28 -7.52 -3.27
N LEU A 72 3.93 -8.70 -3.75
CA LEU A 72 2.86 -8.93 -4.74
C LEU A 72 1.51 -8.32 -4.37
N SER A 73 1.23 -8.09 -3.09
CA SER A 73 -0.01 -7.43 -2.65
C SER A 73 -0.20 -6.03 -3.22
N ILE A 74 0.88 -5.31 -3.55
CA ILE A 74 0.74 -4.00 -4.20
C ILE A 74 0.24 -4.11 -5.63
N VAL A 75 0.58 -5.19 -6.35
CA VAL A 75 0.08 -5.42 -7.71
C VAL A 75 -1.44 -5.62 -7.69
N GLU A 76 -1.95 -6.35 -6.70
CA GLU A 76 -3.39 -6.50 -6.47
C GLU A 76 -4.03 -5.13 -6.19
N ALA A 77 -3.49 -4.36 -5.27
CA ALA A 77 -4.00 -3.02 -4.93
C ALA A 77 -4.00 -2.07 -6.15
N MET A 78 -2.90 -2.07 -6.92
CA MET A 78 -2.79 -1.28 -8.16
C MET A 78 -3.83 -1.70 -9.20
N ALA A 79 -4.13 -3.02 -9.32
CA ALA A 79 -5.17 -3.51 -10.22
C ALA A 79 -6.57 -3.00 -9.84
N TYR A 80 -6.82 -2.79 -8.54
CA TYR A 80 -8.03 -2.12 -8.05
C TYR A 80 -7.97 -0.59 -8.16
N GLY A 81 -6.90 -0.03 -8.73
CA GLY A 81 -6.73 1.41 -8.89
C GLY A 81 -6.43 2.12 -7.57
N LYS A 82 -5.77 1.44 -6.64
CA LYS A 82 -5.34 2.07 -5.38
C LYS A 82 -3.90 2.53 -5.49
N PRO A 83 -3.63 3.82 -5.24
CA PRO A 83 -2.25 4.31 -5.19
C PRO A 83 -1.53 3.69 -3.99
N ILE A 84 -0.26 3.35 -4.20
CA ILE A 84 0.55 2.69 -3.18
C ILE A 84 1.28 3.74 -2.35
N CYS A 85 1.15 3.63 -1.03
CA CYS A 85 1.84 4.47 -0.07
C CYS A 85 2.86 3.61 0.72
N THR A 86 4.13 3.99 0.69
CA THR A 86 5.22 3.26 1.35
C THR A 86 6.35 4.20 1.72
N PHE A 87 7.31 3.71 2.51
CA PHE A 87 8.52 4.46 2.83
C PHE A 87 9.67 4.09 1.89
N ILE A 88 10.60 5.03 1.75
CA ILE A 88 11.82 4.86 0.97
C ILE A 88 12.62 3.65 1.46
N ARG A 89 13.19 2.90 0.52
CA ARG A 89 14.11 1.81 0.85
C ARG A 89 15.33 2.34 1.58
N SER A 90 15.69 1.69 2.70
CA SER A 90 16.85 2.02 3.52
C SER A 90 17.41 0.77 4.20
N GLU A 91 18.43 0.95 5.01
CA GLU A 91 18.95 -0.12 5.88
C GLU A 91 17.88 -0.66 6.84
N GLU A 92 17.04 0.22 7.35
CA GLU A 92 15.98 -0.11 8.31
C GLU A 92 14.68 -0.54 7.62
N THR A 93 14.41 0.01 6.43
CA THR A 93 13.18 -0.24 5.66
C THR A 93 13.50 -1.04 4.42
N LYS A 94 13.52 -2.36 4.57
CA LYS A 94 13.72 -3.28 3.45
C LYS A 94 12.48 -3.32 2.56
N GLN A 95 12.70 -3.49 1.25
CA GLN A 95 11.63 -3.58 0.25
C GLN A 95 11.90 -4.76 -0.70
N CYS A 96 10.84 -5.43 -1.15
CA CYS A 96 10.93 -6.46 -2.18
C CYS A 96 11.15 -5.85 -3.57
N VAL A 97 11.23 -6.69 -4.59
CA VAL A 97 11.46 -6.28 -5.98
C VAL A 97 10.32 -5.44 -6.53
N GLU A 98 9.11 -5.69 -6.09
CA GLU A 98 7.89 -4.98 -6.50
C GLU A 98 7.90 -3.49 -6.12
N TYR A 99 8.77 -3.08 -5.21
CA TYR A 99 9.00 -1.66 -4.91
C TYR A 99 9.36 -0.85 -6.17
N SER A 100 10.03 -1.47 -7.15
CA SER A 100 10.35 -0.83 -8.44
C SER A 100 9.13 -0.51 -9.30
N TYR A 101 7.95 -1.07 -8.98
CA TYR A 101 6.71 -0.76 -9.69
C TYR A 101 6.08 0.56 -9.24
N ILE A 102 6.52 1.08 -8.09
CA ILE A 102 6.00 2.33 -7.52
C ILE A 102 6.80 3.50 -8.08
N GLU A 103 6.12 4.39 -8.75
CA GLU A 103 6.65 5.66 -9.26
C GLU A 103 6.09 6.80 -8.39
N ASN A 104 7.00 7.41 -7.60
CA ASN A 104 6.61 8.45 -6.65
C ASN A 104 5.88 9.61 -7.35
N ASN A 105 4.76 10.05 -6.78
CA ASN A 105 3.86 11.09 -7.32
C ASN A 105 3.21 10.74 -8.67
N THR A 106 3.36 9.50 -9.16
CA THR A 106 2.75 9.04 -10.42
C THR A 106 1.67 8.00 -10.19
N ASN A 107 2.00 6.90 -9.51
CA ASN A 107 1.08 5.82 -9.17
C ASN A 107 1.06 5.46 -7.69
N GLY A 108 1.77 6.22 -6.88
CA GLY A 108 1.86 6.06 -5.45
C GLY A 108 2.70 7.16 -4.82
N LEU A 109 2.91 7.06 -3.52
CA LEU A 109 3.69 7.98 -2.71
C LEU A 109 4.80 7.21 -1.98
N ILE A 110 6.03 7.69 -2.11
CA ILE A 110 7.18 7.17 -1.38
C ILE A 110 7.62 8.25 -0.38
N PHE A 111 7.49 7.94 0.89
CA PHE A 111 7.77 8.88 1.99
C PHE A 111 9.21 8.73 2.47
N THR A 112 9.84 9.84 2.81
CA THR A 112 11.19 9.85 3.34
C THR A 112 11.24 9.54 4.84
N ASN A 113 10.21 9.99 5.58
CA ASN A 113 10.04 9.78 7.03
C ASN A 113 8.57 9.94 7.41
N ILE A 114 8.27 9.83 8.71
CA ILE A 114 6.90 9.90 9.21
C ILE A 114 6.26 11.28 9.01
N ASP A 115 7.00 12.36 9.19
CA ASP A 115 6.47 13.73 9.03
C ASP A 115 6.10 14.01 7.57
N ASP A 116 6.93 13.55 6.62
CA ASP A 116 6.62 13.59 5.19
C ASP A 116 5.35 12.78 4.87
N CYS A 117 5.22 11.58 5.45
CA CYS A 117 4.03 10.73 5.29
C CYS A 117 2.76 11.46 5.76
N ILE A 118 2.76 11.97 6.99
CA ILE A 118 1.61 12.65 7.59
C ILE A 118 1.26 13.90 6.78
N THR A 119 2.25 14.72 6.45
CA THR A 119 2.06 15.95 5.68
C THR A 119 1.44 15.65 4.32
N ARG A 120 2.03 14.74 3.55
CA ARG A 120 1.57 14.44 2.19
C ARG A 120 0.21 13.77 2.16
N ILE A 121 -0.07 12.81 3.05
CA ILE A 121 -1.40 12.18 3.14
C ILE A 121 -2.45 13.22 3.52
N SER A 122 -2.14 14.11 4.46
CA SER A 122 -3.09 15.13 4.93
C SER A 122 -3.46 16.17 3.86
N GLN A 123 -2.57 16.39 2.91
CA GLN A 123 -2.74 17.35 1.80
C GLN A 123 -3.37 16.74 0.56
N LEU A 124 -3.46 15.39 0.45
CA LEU A 124 -4.04 14.74 -0.72
C LEU A 124 -5.50 15.16 -0.94
N THR A 125 -5.77 15.54 -2.15
CA THR A 125 -7.13 15.78 -2.66
C THR A 125 -7.71 14.49 -3.26
N ASN A 126 -9.04 14.41 -3.33
CA ASN A 126 -9.72 13.29 -3.97
C ASN A 126 -9.34 13.12 -5.46
N ASP A 127 -9.07 14.20 -6.16
CA ASP A 127 -8.70 14.16 -7.56
C ASP A 127 -7.27 13.64 -7.75
N GLU A 128 -6.35 14.01 -6.88
CA GLU A 128 -4.99 13.44 -6.88
C GLU A 128 -5.02 11.94 -6.58
N ILE A 129 -5.80 11.50 -5.59
CA ILE A 129 -5.97 10.08 -5.27
C ILE A 129 -6.50 9.31 -6.50
N LYS A 130 -7.52 9.83 -7.16
CA LYS A 130 -8.07 9.22 -8.38
C LYS A 130 -7.05 9.16 -9.51
N GLN A 131 -6.27 10.22 -9.71
CA GLN A 131 -5.25 10.28 -10.76
C GLN A 131 -4.13 9.27 -10.49
N LEU A 132 -3.60 9.23 -9.27
CA LEU A 132 -2.59 8.25 -8.85
C LEU A 132 -3.11 6.81 -9.03
N GLY A 133 -4.35 6.56 -8.61
CA GLY A 133 -5.00 5.25 -8.73
C GLY A 133 -5.21 4.83 -10.19
N ALA A 134 -5.63 5.76 -11.06
CA ALA A 134 -5.77 5.49 -12.50
C ALA A 134 -4.43 5.11 -13.14
N ASN A 135 -3.36 5.81 -12.78
CA ASN A 135 -2.00 5.49 -13.22
C ASN A 135 -1.52 4.13 -12.70
N ALA A 136 -1.81 3.81 -11.44
CA ALA A 136 -1.48 2.50 -10.85
C ALA A 136 -2.16 1.37 -11.64
N LYS A 137 -3.46 1.50 -11.88
CA LYS A 137 -4.24 0.52 -12.66
C LYS A 137 -3.72 0.38 -14.10
N LYS A 138 -3.40 1.49 -14.76
CA LYS A 138 -2.82 1.51 -16.12
C LYS A 138 -1.50 0.76 -16.15
N LYS A 139 -0.61 0.96 -15.17
CA LYS A 139 0.68 0.27 -15.10
C LYS A 139 0.51 -1.24 -14.99
N VAL A 140 -0.39 -1.73 -14.15
CA VAL A 140 -0.67 -3.18 -14.06
C VAL A 140 -1.19 -3.72 -15.39
N ALA A 141 -2.18 -3.05 -16.00
CA ALA A 141 -2.77 -3.50 -17.26
C ALA A 141 -1.76 -3.55 -18.41
N GLN A 142 -0.78 -2.64 -18.43
CA GLN A 142 0.19 -2.54 -19.52
C GLN A 142 1.44 -3.39 -19.32
N LEU A 143 1.90 -3.60 -18.08
CA LEU A 143 3.22 -4.17 -17.83
C LEU A 143 3.20 -5.44 -16.97
N LEU A 144 2.23 -5.57 -16.07
CA LEU A 144 2.27 -6.60 -15.02
C LEU A 144 1.24 -7.72 -15.23
N THR A 145 0.67 -7.85 -16.42
CA THR A 145 -0.18 -9.00 -16.75
C THR A 145 0.68 -10.24 -17.03
N PRO A 146 0.21 -11.46 -16.75
CA PRO A 146 0.93 -12.69 -17.08
C PRO A 146 1.35 -12.75 -18.55
N GLN A 147 0.50 -12.28 -19.47
CA GLN A 147 0.78 -12.24 -20.91
C GLN A 147 1.99 -11.34 -21.21
N ASN A 148 2.04 -10.14 -20.63
CA ASN A 148 3.14 -9.20 -20.83
C ASN A 148 4.43 -9.70 -20.17
N MET A 149 4.34 -10.35 -19.01
CA MET A 149 5.51 -10.95 -18.36
C MET A 149 6.12 -12.06 -19.22
N VAL A 150 5.30 -12.93 -19.81
CA VAL A 150 5.76 -13.98 -20.74
C VAL A 150 6.35 -13.37 -22.00
N ALA A 151 5.69 -12.38 -22.62
CA ALA A 151 6.21 -11.71 -23.82
C ALA A 151 7.58 -11.06 -23.56
N ASN A 152 7.73 -10.38 -22.43
CA ASN A 152 9.01 -9.76 -22.04
C ASN A 152 10.11 -10.82 -21.79
N ALA A 153 9.79 -11.93 -21.16
CA ALA A 153 10.75 -13.02 -20.95
C ALA A 153 11.22 -13.63 -22.27
N LEU A 154 10.31 -13.84 -23.23
CA LEU A 154 10.64 -14.37 -24.55
C LEU A 154 11.44 -13.40 -25.43
N SER A 155 11.33 -12.09 -25.21
CA SER A 155 12.08 -11.07 -25.97
C SER A 155 13.57 -10.99 -25.61
N ILE A 156 14.00 -11.66 -24.54
CA ILE A 156 15.40 -11.69 -24.06
C ILE A 156 16.13 -12.94 -24.58
N LEU A 157 15.39 -13.90 -25.11
CA LEU A 157 15.93 -15.14 -25.71
C LEU A 157 16.21 -14.96 -27.19
#